data_b7724bdfc76d621961ad5e3d14894d5e
#
_entry.id   b7724bdfc76d621961ad5e3d14894d5e
#
_cell.length_a   1.000
_cell.length_b   1.000
_cell.length_c   1.000
_cell.angle_alpha   90.00
_cell.angle_beta   90.00
_cell.angle_gamma   90.00
#
_symmetry.space_group_name_H-M   'P 1'
#
loop_
_entity.id
_entity.type
_entity.pdbx_description
1 polymer ?
#
loop_
_entity_poly.entity_id
_entity_poly.type
_entity_poly.pdbx_seq_one_letter_code
_entity_poly.pdbx_strand_id
1 'polypeptide(L)'
;MSKISLKNLSHSYLNSQVNKEDWALRNVNIDWNDGGAYALLGPSGCGKTTLLNIISGLLNPTEGQILFNGEDVTNKNPVERNIAQIFQFPVIYDTMTVFDNLAFPLKNRGISEQEIKQKVEEIAEMLELTSTLHNRASGLTADGKQKISLGRGLVRSDVNVIMFDEPLTVIDPHLKWILRSKLKELHQKINRTMIYVTHDQTEALTFADQVVVMHEAEIVQIGTPVELFEKPRHTFVGHFIGSPGMNILPCKIDNGAISINGNKIEPCLLYTSPSPRDQRGS
;
A
#
# COMPACT_ATOMS: atom_id res chain seq x y z
N MET A 1 15.53 -10.53 3.31
CA MET A 1 14.23 -10.70 3.97
C MET A 1 14.19 -9.70 5.09
N SER A 2 13.19 -8.82 5.14
CA SER A 2 13.26 -7.66 6.04
C SER A 2 11.97 -7.42 6.80
N LYS A 3 11.98 -7.75 8.11
CA LYS A 3 10.98 -7.22 9.05
C LYS A 3 11.16 -5.70 9.13
N ILE A 4 10.07 -4.94 9.03
CA ILE A 4 10.07 -3.48 9.13
C ILE A 4 9.32 -3.08 10.39
N SER A 5 9.98 -2.30 11.26
CA SER A 5 9.37 -1.77 12.48
C SER A 5 9.49 -0.24 12.50
N LEU A 6 8.38 0.42 12.74
CA LEU A 6 8.30 1.86 12.96
C LEU A 6 7.98 2.09 14.42
N LYS A 7 8.77 2.92 15.11
CA LYS A 7 8.64 3.18 16.54
C LYS A 7 8.45 4.67 16.82
N ASN A 8 7.29 5.03 17.35
CA ASN A 8 6.92 6.40 17.77
C ASN A 8 7.22 7.44 16.68
N LEU A 9 6.95 7.08 15.41
CA LEU A 9 7.32 7.89 14.27
C LEU A 9 6.37 9.06 14.13
N SER A 10 6.91 10.28 14.16
CA SER A 10 6.17 11.51 13.94
C SER A 10 6.91 12.39 12.93
N HIS A 11 6.15 13.15 12.13
CA HIS A 11 6.73 14.08 11.18
C HIS A 11 5.87 15.33 10.99
N SER A 12 6.54 16.48 11.03
CA SER A 12 5.99 17.78 10.62
C SER A 12 6.92 18.43 9.62
N TYR A 13 6.34 19.06 8.60
CA TYR A 13 7.08 19.87 7.63
C TYR A 13 7.44 21.27 8.17
N LEU A 14 6.95 21.62 9.37
CA LEU A 14 7.20 22.91 10.01
C LEU A 14 8.39 22.80 10.98
N ASN A 15 9.25 23.84 10.98
CA ASN A 15 10.44 23.88 11.83
C ASN A 15 10.24 24.57 13.19
N SER A 16 9.02 25.02 13.52
CA SER A 16 8.70 25.76 14.77
C SER A 16 7.43 25.21 15.40
N GLN A 17 7.13 25.67 16.65
CA GLN A 17 6.02 25.20 17.48
C GLN A 17 4.84 24.62 16.68
N VAL A 18 4.72 23.29 16.75
CA VAL A 18 3.81 22.51 15.90
C VAL A 18 2.54 22.27 16.70
N ASN A 19 1.40 22.77 16.19
CA ASN A 19 0.10 22.43 16.70
C ASN A 19 -0.28 21.00 16.28
N LYS A 20 -1.31 20.45 16.88
CA LYS A 20 -1.79 19.09 16.53
C LYS A 20 -2.10 18.94 15.04
N GLU A 21 -2.57 19.99 14.39
CA GLU A 21 -2.98 20.03 12.99
C GLU A 21 -1.80 20.12 12.01
N ASP A 22 -0.61 20.50 12.51
CA ASP A 22 0.58 20.70 11.69
C ASP A 22 1.38 19.41 11.46
N TRP A 23 0.99 18.32 12.12
CA TRP A 23 1.64 17.03 11.98
C TRP A 23 1.10 16.28 10.75
N ALA A 24 2.00 15.90 9.86
CA ALA A 24 1.70 15.00 8.76
C ALA A 24 1.63 13.53 9.22
N LEU A 25 2.33 13.19 10.31
CA LEU A 25 2.30 11.89 10.99
C LEU A 25 2.45 12.10 12.49
N ARG A 26 1.68 11.35 13.29
CA ARG A 26 1.70 11.41 14.75
C ARG A 26 1.81 10.02 15.35
N ASN A 27 2.87 9.77 16.08
CA ASN A 27 3.11 8.57 16.90
C ASN A 27 2.76 7.25 16.19
N VAL A 28 3.23 7.11 14.95
CA VAL A 28 3.00 5.93 14.13
C VAL A 28 3.85 4.78 14.63
N ASN A 29 3.19 3.67 14.98
CA ASN A 29 3.82 2.43 15.43
C ASN A 29 3.33 1.27 14.57
N ILE A 30 4.22 0.57 13.89
CA ILE A 30 3.90 -0.55 13.01
C ILE A 30 5.00 -1.60 13.12
N ASP A 31 4.60 -2.86 13.12
CA ASP A 31 5.47 -4.01 12.91
C ASP A 31 4.96 -4.82 11.71
N TRP A 32 5.73 -4.84 10.64
CA TRP A 32 5.48 -5.66 9.47
C TRP A 32 6.45 -6.82 9.39
N ASN A 33 5.91 -8.01 9.25
CA ASN A 33 6.72 -9.19 9.06
C ASN A 33 7.29 -9.24 7.65
N ASP A 34 8.39 -9.95 7.52
CA ASP A 34 9.00 -10.19 6.21
C ASP A 34 8.08 -11.00 5.29
N GLY A 35 8.11 -10.67 4.00
CA GLY A 35 7.36 -11.37 2.96
C GLY A 35 5.86 -11.10 2.94
N GLY A 36 5.33 -10.24 3.80
CA GLY A 36 3.91 -9.90 3.82
C GLY A 36 3.48 -8.87 2.78
N ALA A 37 2.22 -8.92 2.36
CA ALA A 37 1.56 -7.88 1.58
C ALA A 37 0.79 -6.94 2.51
N TYR A 38 1.16 -5.67 2.52
CA TYR A 38 0.56 -4.66 3.38
C TYR A 38 -0.06 -3.54 2.56
N ALA A 39 -1.16 -2.98 3.04
CA ALA A 39 -1.72 -1.78 2.44
C ALA A 39 -1.78 -0.63 3.46
N LEU A 40 -1.48 0.58 3.00
CA LEU A 40 -1.78 1.83 3.70
C LEU A 40 -3.02 2.43 3.06
N LEU A 41 -4.11 2.48 3.80
CA LEU A 41 -5.42 2.92 3.32
C LEU A 41 -5.90 4.12 4.12
N GLY A 42 -6.46 5.12 3.45
CA GLY A 42 -7.04 6.29 4.11
C GLY A 42 -7.33 7.41 3.11
N PRO A 43 -8.04 8.45 3.51
CA PRO A 43 -8.37 9.59 2.67
C PRO A 43 -7.12 10.34 2.22
N SER A 44 -7.26 11.16 1.17
CA SER A 44 -6.19 12.04 0.72
C SER A 44 -5.75 12.97 1.86
N GLY A 45 -4.43 13.22 1.97
CA GLY A 45 -3.87 14.11 3.00
C GLY A 45 -3.68 13.49 4.39
N CYS A 46 -4.04 12.22 4.64
CA CYS A 46 -3.87 11.60 5.96
C CYS A 46 -2.43 11.15 6.28
N GLY A 47 -1.44 11.42 5.42
CA GLY A 47 -0.01 11.13 5.69
C GLY A 47 0.56 9.88 5.01
N LYS A 48 -0.17 9.16 4.16
CA LYS A 48 0.29 7.90 3.52
C LYS A 48 1.59 8.06 2.72
N THR A 49 1.63 9.01 1.79
CA THR A 49 2.83 9.31 0.97
C THR A 49 3.97 9.82 1.84
N THR A 50 3.69 10.62 2.88
CA THR A 50 4.71 11.06 3.84
C THR A 50 5.33 9.86 4.54
N LEU A 51 4.51 8.93 5.03
CA LEU A 51 4.99 7.70 5.67
C LEU A 51 5.83 6.85 4.71
N LEU A 52 5.38 6.70 3.47
CA LEU A 52 6.12 5.97 2.44
C LEU A 52 7.50 6.60 2.16
N ASN A 53 7.56 7.94 2.03
CA ASN A 53 8.81 8.67 1.80
C ASN A 53 9.76 8.56 2.99
N ILE A 54 9.25 8.48 4.20
CA ILE A 54 10.06 8.26 5.40
C ILE A 54 10.60 6.83 5.42
N ILE A 55 9.80 5.82 5.11
CA ILE A 55 10.25 4.41 5.05
C ILE A 55 11.29 4.25 3.95
N SER A 56 11.15 4.93 2.82
CA SER A 56 12.11 4.86 1.72
C SER A 56 13.44 5.56 1.99
N GLY A 57 13.47 6.50 2.94
CA GLY A 57 14.63 7.35 3.21
C GLY A 57 14.75 8.57 2.30
N LEU A 58 13.67 8.91 1.59
CA LEU A 58 13.56 10.17 0.85
C LEU A 58 13.27 11.36 1.79
N LEU A 59 12.71 11.06 2.96
CA LEU A 59 12.37 12.02 3.98
C LEU A 59 12.81 11.49 5.34
N ASN A 60 13.45 12.32 6.17
CA ASN A 60 13.76 11.96 7.54
C ASN A 60 12.57 12.30 8.46
N PRO A 61 12.19 11.42 9.39
CA PRO A 61 11.16 11.74 10.37
C PRO A 61 11.63 12.87 11.30
N THR A 62 10.68 13.60 11.90
CA THR A 62 11.00 14.58 12.96
C THR A 62 11.33 13.84 14.27
N GLU A 63 10.61 12.74 14.54
CA GLU A 63 10.78 11.92 15.74
C GLU A 63 10.60 10.44 15.41
N GLY A 64 11.15 9.58 16.27
CA GLY A 64 11.00 8.13 16.17
C GLY A 64 12.10 7.45 15.37
N GLN A 65 11.90 6.16 15.13
CA GLN A 65 12.90 5.28 14.51
C GLN A 65 12.28 4.32 13.49
N ILE A 66 13.07 3.98 12.48
CA ILE A 66 12.76 2.97 11.47
C ILE A 66 13.80 1.87 11.57
N LEU A 67 13.32 0.63 11.76
CA LEU A 67 14.20 -0.53 11.88
C LEU A 67 13.91 -1.51 10.73
N PHE A 68 14.97 -1.95 10.05
CA PHE A 68 14.92 -3.10 9.13
C PHE A 68 15.69 -4.26 9.78
N ASN A 69 15.01 -5.38 10.05
CA ASN A 69 15.57 -6.53 10.78
C ASN A 69 16.20 -6.16 12.13
N GLY A 70 15.66 -5.15 12.81
CA GLY A 70 16.22 -4.66 14.07
C GLY A 70 17.38 -3.67 13.92
N GLU A 71 17.90 -3.46 12.72
CA GLU A 71 18.92 -2.44 12.42
C GLU A 71 18.25 -1.09 12.22
N ASP A 72 18.74 -0.05 12.88
CA ASP A 72 18.26 1.32 12.71
C ASP A 72 18.71 1.88 11.35
N VAL A 73 17.72 2.18 10.50
CA VAL A 73 17.94 2.74 9.17
C VAL A 73 17.40 4.17 9.05
N THR A 74 17.03 4.79 10.15
CA THR A 74 16.36 6.12 10.17
C THR A 74 17.11 7.16 9.37
N ASN A 75 18.45 7.20 9.47
CA ASN A 75 19.30 8.17 8.77
C ASN A 75 19.94 7.61 7.48
N LYS A 76 19.63 6.36 7.10
CA LYS A 76 20.16 5.77 5.86
C LYS A 76 19.39 6.27 4.64
N ASN A 77 20.10 6.53 3.55
CA ASN A 77 19.50 6.90 2.28
C ASN A 77 18.79 5.72 1.57
N PRO A 78 17.99 5.96 0.52
CA PRO A 78 17.24 4.91 -0.17
C PRO A 78 18.12 3.78 -0.76
N VAL A 79 19.33 4.10 -1.19
CA VAL A 79 20.27 3.12 -1.76
C VAL A 79 20.75 2.17 -0.67
N GLU A 80 21.12 2.69 0.49
CA GLU A 80 21.55 1.90 1.66
C GLU A 80 20.41 1.07 2.24
N ARG A 81 19.16 1.54 2.17
CA ARG A 81 17.96 0.78 2.56
C ARG A 81 17.61 -0.31 1.56
N ASN A 82 18.19 -0.29 0.37
CA ASN A 82 17.93 -1.23 -0.73
C ASN A 82 16.44 -1.46 -0.98
N ILE A 83 15.71 -0.39 -1.32
CA ILE A 83 14.27 -0.42 -1.57
C ILE A 83 13.96 -0.21 -3.06
N ALA A 84 12.74 -0.59 -3.47
CA ALA A 84 12.15 -0.17 -4.72
C ALA A 84 10.87 0.61 -4.43
N GLN A 85 10.77 1.84 -4.96
CA GLN A 85 9.57 2.66 -4.85
C GLN A 85 9.02 2.97 -6.22
N ILE A 86 7.74 2.69 -6.40
CA ILE A 86 6.95 3.01 -7.58
C ILE A 86 6.06 4.20 -7.21
N PHE A 87 6.19 5.29 -7.96
CA PHE A 87 5.48 6.54 -7.71
C PHE A 87 4.13 6.58 -8.42
N GLN A 88 3.24 7.43 -7.95
CA GLN A 88 1.92 7.68 -8.52
C GLN A 88 2.01 8.10 -10.01
N PHE A 89 2.97 8.97 -10.34
CA PHE A 89 3.26 9.33 -11.72
C PHE A 89 4.42 8.50 -12.26
N PRO A 90 4.35 8.07 -13.54
CA PRO A 90 5.38 7.20 -14.11
C PRO A 90 6.74 7.88 -14.16
N VAL A 91 7.74 7.26 -13.55
CA VAL A 91 9.15 7.69 -13.63
C VAL A 91 9.86 6.79 -14.63
N ILE A 92 10.06 7.28 -15.85
CA ILE A 92 10.64 6.55 -16.97
C ILE A 92 11.65 7.39 -17.74
N TYR A 93 12.43 6.75 -18.58
CA TYR A 93 13.32 7.41 -19.55
C TYR A 93 12.66 7.37 -20.92
N ASP A 94 12.07 8.48 -21.37
CA ASP A 94 11.33 8.58 -22.64
C ASP A 94 12.19 8.24 -23.87
N THR A 95 13.50 8.50 -23.83
CA THR A 95 14.44 8.26 -24.91
C THR A 95 14.87 6.80 -25.05
N MET A 96 14.65 6.00 -24.00
CA MET A 96 14.98 4.57 -23.98
C MET A 96 13.82 3.74 -24.53
N THR A 97 14.13 2.52 -24.96
CA THR A 97 13.11 1.50 -25.26
C THR A 97 12.41 1.03 -23.99
N VAL A 98 11.29 0.33 -24.12
CA VAL A 98 10.65 -0.35 -22.98
C VAL A 98 11.62 -1.34 -22.34
N PHE A 99 12.30 -2.15 -23.16
CA PHE A 99 13.32 -3.08 -22.69
C PHE A 99 14.41 -2.39 -21.86
N ASP A 100 14.99 -1.30 -22.39
CA ASP A 100 16.06 -0.59 -21.67
C ASP A 100 15.59 0.05 -20.38
N ASN A 101 14.36 0.58 -20.34
CA ASN A 101 13.76 1.09 -19.11
C ASN A 101 13.67 -0.01 -18.04
N LEU A 102 13.17 -1.19 -18.40
CA LEU A 102 13.06 -2.33 -17.49
C LEU A 102 14.42 -2.88 -17.08
N ALA A 103 15.38 -2.94 -18.02
CA ALA A 103 16.74 -3.44 -17.78
C ALA A 103 17.59 -2.49 -16.93
N PHE A 104 17.32 -1.18 -16.97
CA PHE A 104 18.15 -0.15 -16.35
C PHE A 104 18.51 -0.41 -14.87
N PRO A 105 17.56 -0.75 -13.99
CA PRO A 105 17.88 -1.02 -12.59
C PRO A 105 18.80 -2.22 -12.39
N LEU A 106 18.75 -3.20 -13.29
CA LEU A 106 19.57 -4.41 -13.25
C LEU A 106 20.96 -4.17 -13.81
N LYS A 107 21.07 -3.40 -14.93
CA LYS A 107 22.36 -2.99 -15.52
C LYS A 107 23.19 -2.22 -14.50
N ASN A 108 22.60 -1.30 -13.75
CA ASN A 108 23.29 -0.51 -12.72
C ASN A 108 23.81 -1.36 -11.54
N ARG A 109 23.37 -2.60 -11.42
CA ARG A 109 23.82 -3.57 -10.40
C ARG A 109 24.81 -4.60 -10.95
N GLY A 110 25.19 -4.49 -12.21
CA GLY A 110 26.13 -5.41 -12.83
C GLY A 110 25.57 -6.82 -13.05
N ILE A 111 24.25 -6.96 -13.14
CA ILE A 111 23.59 -8.24 -13.45
C ILE A 111 23.95 -8.65 -14.90
N SER A 112 24.13 -9.95 -15.15
CA SER A 112 24.48 -10.47 -16.45
C SER A 112 23.40 -10.19 -17.50
N GLU A 113 23.79 -9.98 -18.76
CA GLU A 113 22.85 -9.71 -19.86
C GLU A 113 21.81 -10.83 -20.04
N GLN A 114 22.21 -12.08 -19.84
CA GLN A 114 21.31 -13.22 -19.93
C GLN A 114 20.24 -13.19 -18.84
N GLU A 115 20.62 -12.89 -17.62
CA GLU A 115 19.69 -12.79 -16.49
C GLU A 115 18.78 -11.54 -16.63
N ILE A 116 19.32 -10.42 -17.10
CA ILE A 116 18.55 -9.21 -17.41
C ILE A 116 17.47 -9.54 -18.44
N LYS A 117 17.83 -10.20 -19.55
CA LYS A 117 16.90 -10.56 -20.61
C LYS A 117 15.74 -11.40 -20.05
N GLN A 118 16.07 -12.45 -19.31
CA GLN A 118 15.06 -13.33 -18.71
C GLN A 118 14.08 -12.59 -17.79
N LYS A 119 14.61 -11.78 -16.85
CA LYS A 119 13.77 -11.00 -15.91
C LYS A 119 12.92 -9.96 -16.61
N VAL A 120 13.49 -9.28 -17.62
CA VAL A 120 12.75 -8.27 -18.38
C VAL A 120 11.63 -8.91 -19.20
N GLU A 121 11.86 -10.05 -19.84
CA GLU A 121 10.84 -10.77 -20.60
C GLU A 121 9.70 -11.25 -19.67
N GLU A 122 10.02 -11.82 -18.51
CA GLU A 122 9.03 -12.25 -17.51
C GLU A 122 8.14 -11.08 -17.05
N ILE A 123 8.73 -9.96 -16.69
CA ILE A 123 7.99 -8.77 -16.24
C ILE A 123 7.21 -8.12 -17.38
N ALA A 124 7.76 -8.11 -18.60
CA ALA A 124 7.09 -7.57 -19.77
C ALA A 124 5.85 -8.39 -20.15
N GLU A 125 5.93 -9.72 -20.07
CA GLU A 125 4.77 -10.61 -20.28
C GLU A 125 3.70 -10.36 -19.22
N MET A 126 4.09 -10.31 -17.95
CA MET A 126 3.16 -10.04 -16.84
C MET A 126 2.41 -8.72 -17.00
N LEU A 127 3.10 -7.66 -17.46
CA LEU A 127 2.55 -6.32 -17.63
C LEU A 127 1.97 -6.06 -19.03
N GLU A 128 1.93 -7.07 -19.91
CA GLU A 128 1.44 -6.96 -21.28
C GLU A 128 2.22 -5.92 -22.11
N LEU A 129 3.54 -5.87 -21.93
CA LEU A 129 4.44 -4.97 -22.63
C LEU A 129 5.25 -5.69 -23.73
N THR A 130 5.09 -6.99 -23.91
CA THR A 130 5.91 -7.82 -24.82
C THR A 130 5.90 -7.29 -26.26
N SER A 131 4.73 -6.90 -26.77
CA SER A 131 4.59 -6.38 -28.15
C SER A 131 5.27 -5.01 -28.36
N THR A 132 5.53 -4.28 -27.28
CA THR A 132 6.10 -2.93 -27.32
C THR A 132 7.53 -2.86 -26.80
N LEU A 133 8.13 -4.00 -26.46
CA LEU A 133 9.43 -4.10 -25.76
C LEU A 133 10.56 -3.31 -26.46
N HIS A 134 10.57 -3.29 -27.78
CA HIS A 134 11.58 -2.60 -28.58
C HIS A 134 11.18 -1.19 -29.01
N ASN A 135 9.97 -0.74 -28.65
CA ASN A 135 9.51 0.61 -28.94
C ASN A 135 10.09 1.60 -27.93
N ARG A 136 10.26 2.86 -28.34
CA ARG A 136 10.63 3.94 -27.41
C ARG A 136 9.47 4.25 -26.47
N ALA A 137 9.78 4.49 -25.19
CA ALA A 137 8.79 4.79 -24.17
C ALA A 137 8.01 6.08 -24.46
N SER A 138 8.62 7.06 -25.16
CA SER A 138 7.97 8.32 -25.56
C SER A 138 6.69 8.12 -26.38
N GLY A 139 6.63 7.07 -27.18
CA GLY A 139 5.48 6.76 -28.06
C GLY A 139 4.32 6.03 -27.38
N LEU A 140 4.43 5.69 -26.11
CA LEU A 140 3.41 4.93 -25.39
C LEU A 140 2.36 5.84 -24.73
N THR A 141 1.17 5.27 -24.50
CA THR A 141 0.10 5.88 -23.71
C THR A 141 0.50 6.06 -22.25
N ALA A 142 -0.24 6.85 -21.47
CA ALA A 142 -0.02 7.01 -20.03
C ALA A 142 -0.08 5.67 -19.28
N ASP A 143 -1.01 4.78 -19.66
CA ASP A 143 -1.10 3.41 -19.15
C ASP A 143 0.18 2.62 -19.43
N GLY A 144 0.66 2.62 -20.68
CA GLY A 144 1.91 1.95 -21.05
C GLY A 144 3.12 2.48 -20.26
N LYS A 145 3.20 3.79 -20.07
CA LYS A 145 4.25 4.42 -19.26
C LYS A 145 4.18 4.01 -17.79
N GLN A 146 2.98 3.91 -17.23
CA GLN A 146 2.78 3.45 -15.85
C GLN A 146 3.16 1.97 -15.70
N LYS A 147 2.82 1.12 -16.67
CA LYS A 147 3.28 -0.28 -16.69
C LYS A 147 4.81 -0.39 -16.72
N ILE A 148 5.50 0.47 -17.48
CA ILE A 148 6.98 0.53 -17.46
C ILE A 148 7.47 0.92 -16.06
N SER A 149 6.89 1.95 -15.44
CA SER A 149 7.27 2.39 -14.09
C SER A 149 7.10 1.27 -13.05
N LEU A 150 5.97 0.53 -13.11
CA LEU A 150 5.75 -0.68 -12.33
C LEU A 150 6.84 -1.72 -12.57
N GLY A 151 7.10 -2.03 -13.83
CA GLY A 151 8.09 -3.04 -14.21
C GLY A 151 9.50 -2.72 -13.71
N ARG A 152 9.92 -1.47 -13.74
CA ARG A 152 11.22 -1.02 -13.20
C ARG A 152 11.40 -1.30 -11.72
N GLY A 153 10.34 -1.24 -10.94
CA GLY A 153 10.38 -1.65 -9.54
C GLY A 153 10.39 -3.16 -9.36
N LEU A 154 9.56 -3.86 -10.14
CA LEU A 154 9.31 -5.30 -10.00
C LEU A 154 10.45 -6.19 -10.51
N VAL A 155 11.26 -5.73 -11.48
CA VAL A 155 12.44 -6.48 -11.96
C VAL A 155 13.48 -6.70 -10.84
N ARG A 156 13.41 -5.92 -9.77
CA ARG A 156 14.34 -5.97 -8.64
C ARG A 156 13.87 -6.97 -7.59
N SER A 157 14.37 -8.20 -7.70
CA SER A 157 14.10 -9.26 -6.71
C SER A 157 15.03 -9.23 -5.48
N ASP A 158 16.04 -8.35 -5.48
CA ASP A 158 17.07 -8.23 -4.44
C ASP A 158 16.73 -7.23 -3.32
N VAL A 159 15.60 -6.54 -3.41
CA VAL A 159 15.22 -5.45 -2.49
C VAL A 159 14.66 -5.96 -1.16
N ASN A 160 14.80 -5.13 -0.13
CA ASN A 160 14.22 -5.37 1.18
C ASN A 160 12.69 -5.18 1.19
N VAL A 161 12.21 -4.21 0.41
CA VAL A 161 10.78 -3.90 0.30
C VAL A 161 10.47 -3.27 -1.06
N ILE A 162 9.31 -3.59 -1.61
CA ILE A 162 8.74 -2.94 -2.79
C ILE A 162 7.57 -2.08 -2.32
N MET A 163 7.59 -0.81 -2.66
CA MET A 163 6.58 0.15 -2.23
C MET A 163 5.89 0.76 -3.43
N PHE A 164 4.57 0.85 -3.36
CA PHE A 164 3.70 1.38 -4.41
C PHE A 164 2.93 2.57 -3.86
N ASP A 165 3.13 3.76 -4.43
CA ASP A 165 2.39 4.96 -4.09
C ASP A 165 1.30 5.21 -5.13
N GLU A 166 0.08 4.77 -4.84
CA GLU A 166 -1.10 4.87 -5.72
C GLU A 166 -0.83 4.43 -7.18
N PRO A 167 -0.24 3.24 -7.42
CA PRO A 167 0.37 2.88 -8.71
C PRO A 167 -0.63 2.70 -9.84
N LEU A 168 -1.92 2.52 -9.55
CA LEU A 168 -2.95 2.25 -10.54
C LEU A 168 -3.85 3.46 -10.81
N THR A 169 -3.57 4.64 -10.26
CA THR A 169 -4.44 5.82 -10.38
C THR A 169 -4.68 6.24 -11.85
N VAL A 170 -3.66 6.16 -12.68
CA VAL A 170 -3.72 6.53 -14.11
C VAL A 170 -4.10 5.38 -15.05
N ILE A 171 -4.31 4.18 -14.50
CA ILE A 171 -4.66 2.98 -15.26
C ILE A 171 -6.17 2.93 -15.53
N ASP A 172 -6.54 2.44 -16.70
CA ASP A 172 -7.93 2.20 -17.05
C ASP A 172 -8.63 1.31 -16.02
N PRO A 173 -9.85 1.65 -15.55
CA PRO A 173 -10.57 0.88 -14.53
C PRO A 173 -10.73 -0.61 -14.86
N HIS A 174 -10.90 -0.95 -16.13
CA HIS A 174 -11.03 -2.34 -16.56
C HIS A 174 -9.73 -3.13 -16.36
N LEU A 175 -8.58 -2.47 -16.52
CA LEU A 175 -7.27 -3.10 -16.36
C LEU A 175 -6.79 -3.12 -14.91
N LYS A 176 -7.31 -2.24 -14.05
CA LYS A 176 -6.89 -2.17 -12.63
C LYS A 176 -7.01 -3.50 -11.91
N TRP A 177 -8.13 -4.20 -12.07
CA TRP A 177 -8.34 -5.48 -11.38
C TRP A 177 -7.40 -6.57 -11.90
N ILE A 178 -7.12 -6.59 -13.22
CA ILE A 178 -6.19 -7.56 -13.83
C ILE A 178 -4.79 -7.33 -13.28
N LEU A 179 -4.30 -6.07 -13.31
CA LEU A 179 -2.97 -5.74 -12.81
C LEU A 179 -2.83 -6.03 -11.32
N ARG A 180 -3.86 -5.72 -10.52
CA ARG A 180 -3.86 -6.03 -9.09
C ARG A 180 -3.76 -7.53 -8.82
N SER A 181 -4.51 -8.35 -9.54
CA SER A 181 -4.42 -9.81 -9.45
C SER A 181 -3.03 -10.31 -9.81
N LYS A 182 -2.46 -9.79 -10.89
CA LYS A 182 -1.09 -10.12 -11.32
C LYS A 182 -0.03 -9.67 -10.29
N LEU A 183 -0.21 -8.51 -9.67
CA LEU A 183 0.68 -8.05 -8.58
C LEU A 183 0.60 -8.97 -7.36
N LYS A 184 -0.60 -9.46 -7.01
CA LYS A 184 -0.78 -10.42 -5.91
C LYS A 184 -0.13 -11.78 -6.24
N GLU A 185 -0.31 -12.29 -7.45
CA GLU A 185 0.36 -13.50 -7.91
C GLU A 185 1.88 -13.36 -7.89
N LEU A 186 2.40 -12.22 -8.34
CA LEU A 186 3.83 -11.93 -8.29
C LEU A 186 4.32 -11.88 -6.85
N HIS A 187 3.60 -11.22 -5.94
CA HIS A 187 3.94 -11.19 -4.52
C HIS A 187 4.12 -12.61 -3.96
N GLN A 188 3.18 -13.52 -4.27
CA GLN A 188 3.27 -14.92 -3.85
C GLN A 188 4.50 -15.65 -4.42
N LYS A 189 4.92 -15.31 -5.64
CA LYS A 189 6.10 -15.92 -6.29
C LYS A 189 7.41 -15.41 -5.70
N ILE A 190 7.55 -14.09 -5.52
CA ILE A 190 8.82 -13.48 -5.10
C ILE A 190 8.98 -13.43 -3.60
N ASN A 191 7.90 -13.59 -2.83
CA ASN A 191 7.86 -13.61 -1.35
C ASN A 191 8.68 -12.45 -0.74
N ARG A 192 8.45 -11.22 -1.21
CA ARG A 192 9.07 -10.00 -0.70
C ARG A 192 8.04 -9.13 -0.03
N THR A 193 8.45 -8.42 1.01
CA THR A 193 7.57 -7.43 1.65
C THR A 193 7.12 -6.40 0.63
N MET A 194 5.80 -6.24 0.49
CA MET A 194 5.19 -5.24 -0.38
C MET A 194 4.31 -4.31 0.43
N ILE A 195 4.44 -3.00 0.19
CA ILE A 195 3.61 -1.97 0.82
C ILE A 195 2.88 -1.22 -0.30
N TYR A 196 1.55 -1.30 -0.28
CA TYR A 196 0.67 -0.72 -1.28
C TYR A 196 -0.10 0.45 -0.68
N VAL A 197 0.15 1.66 -1.15
CA VAL A 197 -0.57 2.87 -0.72
C VAL A 197 -1.70 3.15 -1.70
N THR A 198 -2.90 3.33 -1.18
CA THR A 198 -4.07 3.68 -1.98
C THR A 198 -5.13 4.38 -1.13
N HIS A 199 -6.02 5.11 -1.80
CA HIS A 199 -7.28 5.59 -1.21
C HIS A 199 -8.48 4.71 -1.61
N ASP A 200 -8.28 3.74 -2.51
CA ASP A 200 -9.30 2.79 -2.97
C ASP A 200 -9.34 1.56 -2.03
N GLN A 201 -10.47 1.39 -1.37
CA GLN A 201 -10.71 0.27 -0.45
C GLN A 201 -10.59 -1.09 -1.18
N THR A 202 -11.14 -1.18 -2.40
CA THR A 202 -11.12 -2.44 -3.17
C THR A 202 -9.70 -2.86 -3.48
N GLU A 203 -8.82 -1.89 -3.80
CA GLU A 203 -7.41 -2.17 -4.02
C GLU A 203 -6.75 -2.69 -2.75
N ALA A 204 -6.91 -2.00 -1.64
CA ALA A 204 -6.29 -2.38 -0.36
C ALA A 204 -6.78 -3.75 0.15
N LEU A 205 -8.11 -3.95 0.21
CA LEU A 205 -8.72 -5.14 0.80
C LEU A 205 -8.52 -6.41 -0.05
N THR A 206 -8.26 -6.28 -1.35
CA THR A 206 -8.04 -7.45 -2.23
C THR A 206 -6.56 -7.79 -2.40
N PHE A 207 -5.66 -6.82 -2.25
CA PHE A 207 -4.22 -7.03 -2.38
C PHE A 207 -3.59 -7.53 -1.08
N ALA A 208 -3.88 -6.86 0.05
CA ALA A 208 -3.10 -6.98 1.27
C ALA A 208 -3.54 -8.14 2.18
N ASP A 209 -2.58 -8.72 2.89
CA ASP A 209 -2.81 -9.65 4.00
C ASP A 209 -3.21 -8.85 5.25
N GLN A 210 -2.66 -7.64 5.41
CA GLN A 210 -2.96 -6.71 6.50
C GLN A 210 -3.07 -5.28 5.96
N VAL A 211 -4.09 -4.56 6.42
CA VAL A 211 -4.35 -3.17 6.03
C VAL A 211 -4.17 -2.28 7.25
N VAL A 212 -3.39 -1.22 7.08
CA VAL A 212 -3.21 -0.12 8.03
C VAL A 212 -4.13 1.02 7.61
N VAL A 213 -5.16 1.28 8.40
CA VAL A 213 -6.10 2.38 8.15
C VAL A 213 -5.59 3.63 8.84
N MET A 214 -5.36 4.68 8.05
CA MET A 214 -4.86 5.98 8.50
C MET A 214 -5.95 7.05 8.40
N HIS A 215 -6.04 7.87 9.43
CA HIS A 215 -6.94 9.03 9.49
C HIS A 215 -6.31 10.13 10.34
N GLU A 216 -6.37 11.39 9.88
CA GLU A 216 -5.82 12.56 10.61
C GLU A 216 -4.40 12.37 11.15
N ALA A 217 -3.48 11.94 10.27
CA ALA A 217 -2.07 11.73 10.58
C ALA A 217 -1.76 10.58 11.58
N GLU A 218 -2.75 9.77 11.95
CA GLU A 218 -2.63 8.65 12.90
C GLU A 218 -3.05 7.32 12.27
N ILE A 219 -2.61 6.23 12.87
CA ILE A 219 -3.14 4.90 12.57
C ILE A 219 -4.36 4.68 13.47
N VAL A 220 -5.51 4.45 12.86
CA VAL A 220 -6.77 4.21 13.61
C VAL A 220 -7.06 2.74 13.81
N GLN A 221 -6.63 1.88 12.89
CA GLN A 221 -6.73 0.43 13.05
C GLN A 221 -5.77 -0.29 12.10
N ILE A 222 -5.23 -1.42 12.55
CA ILE A 222 -4.52 -2.39 11.73
C ILE A 222 -5.25 -3.72 11.86
N GLY A 223 -5.47 -4.40 10.74
CA GLY A 223 -6.12 -5.71 10.73
C GLY A 223 -6.16 -6.35 9.35
N THR A 224 -6.60 -7.59 9.30
CA THR A 224 -6.95 -8.26 8.04
C THR A 224 -8.17 -7.58 7.39
N PRO A 225 -8.38 -7.72 6.08
CA PRO A 225 -9.59 -7.23 5.42
C PRO A 225 -10.89 -7.62 6.14
N VAL A 226 -10.98 -8.87 6.60
CA VAL A 226 -12.15 -9.40 7.33
C VAL A 226 -12.32 -8.71 8.69
N GLU A 227 -11.23 -8.57 9.46
CA GLU A 227 -11.29 -7.90 10.77
C GLU A 227 -11.70 -6.43 10.67
N LEU A 228 -11.23 -5.71 9.64
CA LEU A 228 -11.60 -4.31 9.43
C LEU A 228 -13.09 -4.16 9.08
N PHE A 229 -13.64 -5.12 8.33
CA PHE A 229 -15.04 -5.11 7.94
C PHE A 229 -15.96 -5.58 9.07
N GLU A 230 -15.64 -6.69 9.75
CA GLU A 230 -16.53 -7.29 10.75
C GLU A 230 -16.38 -6.66 12.14
N LYS A 231 -15.16 -6.16 12.47
CA LYS A 231 -14.81 -5.69 13.83
C LYS A 231 -14.12 -4.32 13.79
N PRO A 232 -14.75 -3.29 13.21
CA PRO A 232 -14.18 -1.95 13.22
C PRO A 232 -14.07 -1.45 14.66
N ARG A 233 -12.89 -0.95 15.04
CA ARG A 233 -12.62 -0.41 16.39
C ARG A 233 -12.80 1.09 16.47
N HIS A 234 -13.00 1.76 15.34
CA HIS A 234 -13.19 3.19 15.22
C HIS A 234 -14.37 3.48 14.30
N THR A 235 -15.18 4.49 14.62
CA THR A 235 -16.35 4.89 13.83
C THR A 235 -15.97 5.23 12.39
N PHE A 236 -14.83 5.90 12.21
CA PHE A 236 -14.27 6.17 10.88
C PHE A 236 -14.05 4.87 10.08
N VAL A 237 -13.47 3.84 10.69
CA VAL A 237 -13.22 2.55 10.01
C VAL A 237 -14.52 1.90 9.60
N GLY A 238 -15.50 1.83 10.49
CA GLY A 238 -16.83 1.27 10.20
C GLY A 238 -17.56 2.00 9.07
N HIS A 239 -17.41 3.33 8.99
CA HIS A 239 -18.00 4.12 7.91
C HIS A 239 -17.18 4.06 6.62
N PHE A 240 -15.85 4.04 6.73
CA PHE A 240 -14.93 4.12 5.60
C PHE A 240 -14.73 2.74 4.92
N ILE A 241 -14.79 1.63 5.65
CA ILE A 241 -14.63 0.29 5.10
C ILE A 241 -15.99 -0.28 4.69
N GLY A 242 -16.11 -0.63 3.41
CA GLY A 242 -17.34 -1.18 2.83
C GLY A 242 -18.08 -0.19 1.92
N SER A 243 -18.90 -0.73 1.03
CA SER A 243 -19.73 0.05 0.10
C SER A 243 -21.11 -0.61 0.00
N PRO A 244 -22.12 -0.05 0.69
CA PRO A 244 -22.08 1.10 1.61
C PRO A 244 -21.33 0.79 2.90
N GLY A 245 -20.83 1.86 3.58
CA GLY A 245 -20.23 1.75 4.91
C GLY A 245 -21.29 1.40 5.98
N MET A 246 -20.83 1.07 7.18
CA MET A 246 -21.71 0.75 8.30
C MET A 246 -22.61 1.92 8.70
N ASN A 247 -23.84 1.63 9.09
CA ASN A 247 -24.70 2.59 9.70
C ASN A 247 -24.24 2.86 11.13
N ILE A 248 -23.91 4.11 11.45
CA ILE A 248 -23.49 4.54 12.78
C ILE A 248 -24.61 5.38 13.36
N LEU A 249 -25.22 4.87 14.44
CA LEU A 249 -26.34 5.52 15.10
C LEU A 249 -25.95 5.98 16.50
N PRO A 250 -26.30 7.23 16.91
CA PRO A 250 -26.11 7.67 18.27
C PRO A 250 -27.01 6.87 19.21
N CYS A 251 -26.45 6.33 20.28
CA CYS A 251 -27.18 5.57 21.28
C CYS A 251 -26.91 6.12 22.69
N LYS A 252 -27.86 5.89 23.61
CA LYS A 252 -27.65 6.08 25.04
C LYS A 252 -27.47 4.72 25.69
N ILE A 253 -26.47 4.62 26.56
CA ILE A 253 -26.21 3.42 27.36
C ILE A 253 -26.58 3.78 28.80
N ASP A 254 -27.56 3.09 29.36
CA ASP A 254 -28.00 3.27 30.75
C ASP A 254 -28.13 1.92 31.44
N ASN A 255 -27.35 1.69 32.50
CA ASN A 255 -27.26 0.43 33.24
C ASN A 255 -27.08 -0.83 32.36
N GLY A 256 -26.29 -0.73 31.26
CA GLY A 256 -26.07 -1.84 30.32
C GLY A 256 -27.17 -2.03 29.26
N ALA A 257 -28.26 -1.26 29.32
CA ALA A 257 -29.31 -1.22 28.31
C ALA A 257 -28.98 -0.16 27.25
N ILE A 258 -29.05 -0.55 25.98
CA ILE A 258 -28.85 0.36 24.84
C ILE A 258 -30.20 0.89 24.37
N SER A 259 -30.29 2.19 24.15
CA SER A 259 -31.49 2.81 23.56
C SER A 259 -31.10 3.74 22.40
N ILE A 260 -31.87 3.65 21.31
CA ILE A 260 -31.79 4.55 20.16
C ILE A 260 -33.12 5.23 20.00
N ASN A 261 -33.13 6.57 20.01
CA ASN A 261 -34.38 7.39 19.95
C ASN A 261 -35.45 6.97 20.96
N GLY A 262 -35.04 6.57 22.18
CA GLY A 262 -35.95 6.15 23.25
C GLY A 262 -36.40 4.68 23.18
N ASN A 263 -36.14 3.97 22.13
CA ASN A 263 -36.44 2.55 22.00
C ASN A 263 -35.27 1.71 22.54
N LYS A 264 -35.57 0.80 23.48
CA LYS A 264 -34.60 -0.16 23.98
C LYS A 264 -34.23 -1.14 22.84
N ILE A 265 -32.90 -1.35 22.65
CA ILE A 265 -32.38 -2.33 21.71
C ILE A 265 -31.65 -3.40 22.53
N GLU A 266 -32.04 -4.64 22.33
CA GLU A 266 -31.23 -5.76 22.80
C GLU A 266 -30.04 -5.87 21.87
N PRO A 267 -28.79 -5.67 22.35
CA PRO A 267 -27.63 -5.86 21.50
C PRO A 267 -27.55 -7.33 21.12
N CYS A 268 -27.92 -7.66 19.91
CA CYS A 268 -27.62 -8.98 19.34
C CYS A 268 -26.12 -9.08 19.11
N LEU A 269 -25.42 -9.38 20.18
CA LEU A 269 -23.96 -9.52 20.17
C LEU A 269 -23.58 -10.79 19.43
N LEU A 270 -23.85 -11.11 18.23
CA LEU A 270 -23.29 -12.25 17.51
C LEU A 270 -24.27 -13.06 16.61
N TYR A 271 -25.11 -12.39 15.86
CA TYR A 271 -25.62 -13.09 14.67
C TYR A 271 -25.41 -12.18 13.46
N THR A 272 -24.31 -12.40 12.75
CA THR A 272 -24.34 -12.22 11.31
C THR A 272 -25.33 -13.26 10.80
N SER A 273 -26.56 -12.88 10.54
CA SER A 273 -27.46 -13.73 9.77
C SER A 273 -26.72 -14.03 8.44
N PRO A 274 -26.60 -15.28 8.02
CA PRO A 274 -25.97 -15.58 6.76
C PRO A 274 -26.67 -14.76 5.66
N SER A 275 -25.87 -14.08 4.84
CA SER A 275 -26.37 -13.30 3.71
C SER A 275 -27.31 -14.20 2.88
N PRO A 276 -28.41 -13.69 2.30
CA PRO A 276 -29.22 -14.47 1.36
C PRO A 276 -28.42 -15.06 0.20
N ARG A 277 -27.18 -14.61 -0.03
CA ARG A 277 -26.23 -15.20 -1.00
C ARG A 277 -25.61 -16.50 -0.49
N ASP A 278 -25.47 -16.68 0.81
CA ASP A 278 -24.86 -17.88 1.41
C ASP A 278 -25.86 -19.06 1.47
N GLN A 279 -27.13 -18.80 1.25
CA GLN A 279 -28.20 -19.83 1.23
C GLN A 279 -28.43 -20.48 -0.16
N ARG A 280 -27.64 -20.12 -1.18
CA ARG A 280 -27.77 -20.68 -2.54
C ARG A 280 -26.74 -21.77 -2.84
N GLY A 281 -26.32 -22.54 -1.86
CA GLY A 281 -25.34 -23.63 -1.98
C GLY A 281 -25.75 -24.86 -1.21
N SER A 282 -26.92 -25.41 -1.51
CA SER A 282 -27.28 -26.78 -1.14
C SER A 282 -28.22 -27.38 -2.22
#